data_75354c9041f2d307801a0991d2249057
#
_entry.id   75354c9041f2d307801a0991d2249057
#
_cell.length_a   1.000
_cell.length_b   1.000
_cell.length_c   1.000
_cell.angle_alpha   90.00
_cell.angle_beta   90.00
_cell.angle_gamma   90.00
#
_symmetry.space_group_name_H-M   'P 1'
#
loop_
_entity.id
_entity.type
_entity.pdbx_description
1 polymer ?
#
loop_
_entity_poly.entity_id
_entity_poly.type
_entity_poly.pdbx_seq_one_letter_code
_entity_poly.pdbx_strand_id
1 'polypeptide(L)'
;MSEDRFDAIIVGGGLAGSTAAYVLAKAGLEVLVIERGDTCGCKNMTGGRLYGHSLEKIIPDFASRAPVERKITKERISFLSSAGNTTVEYGSPALGAPGAASYSVLRSKFDRWLASEAEEQGAMYVCGILVDDMIVRDGKVCGIVAGEEEMEADVVILADGVNSLLSQKLGLKKELDPMEVAVGAKEVITLGEERIRDRFGLEGSDGAAWMFVGDPTAGNIGGGFLYTNKDTISLGVVTEIGKIPSAQHSMVELVDLLKEHLVVAPLIAGSKTVEYSAHLLPCGQGAILPRLCGDGVLLAGDAAGLAINLGYVVRGMDLAVESGLLCAETVLKCHETGDFSRDALSSYETAIQNSFIPRDMERCGSYAAQLGNKALYDDPAKLIDVLTAVMQG
;
A
#
# COMPACT_ATOMS: atom_id res chain seq x y z
N MET A 1 0.63 38.04 -13.19
CA MET A 1 0.74 36.59 -12.97
C MET A 1 1.42 36.45 -11.64
N SER A 2 0.84 35.75 -10.66
CA SER A 2 1.48 35.50 -9.37
C SER A 2 2.73 34.67 -9.63
N GLU A 3 3.86 35.05 -9.01
CA GLU A 3 5.15 34.37 -9.16
C GLU A 3 5.15 32.93 -8.58
N ASP A 4 4.02 32.46 -8.05
CA ASP A 4 3.90 31.20 -7.26
C ASP A 4 2.79 30.28 -7.80
N ARG A 5 2.64 30.13 -9.12
CA ARG A 5 1.68 29.20 -9.71
C ARG A 5 2.39 28.00 -10.33
N PHE A 6 2.02 26.80 -9.89
CA PHE A 6 2.55 25.52 -10.37
C PHE A 6 1.67 24.94 -11.48
N ASP A 7 2.25 24.13 -12.38
CA ASP A 7 1.48 23.32 -13.31
C ASP A 7 0.67 22.26 -12.55
N ALA A 8 1.29 21.65 -11.52
CA ALA A 8 0.62 20.67 -10.67
C ALA A 8 1.07 20.78 -9.22
N ILE A 9 0.12 20.71 -8.28
CA ILE A 9 0.41 20.46 -6.86
C ILE A 9 -0.07 19.07 -6.50
N ILE A 10 0.80 18.32 -5.79
CA ILE A 10 0.52 16.95 -5.34
C ILE A 10 0.48 16.93 -3.82
N VAL A 11 -0.62 16.46 -3.25
CA VAL A 11 -0.79 16.34 -1.80
C VAL A 11 -0.48 14.91 -1.38
N GLY A 12 0.65 14.71 -0.72
CA GLY A 12 1.17 13.44 -0.23
C GLY A 12 2.35 12.89 -1.03
N GLY A 13 3.49 12.75 -0.39
CA GLY A 13 4.76 12.22 -0.92
C GLY A 13 4.89 10.69 -0.81
N GLY A 14 3.75 9.95 -0.85
CA GLY A 14 3.74 8.49 -0.93
C GLY A 14 3.99 7.98 -2.36
N LEU A 15 3.83 6.67 -2.58
CA LEU A 15 4.14 6.05 -3.88
C LEU A 15 3.34 6.66 -5.05
N ALA A 16 2.03 6.91 -4.86
CA ALA A 16 1.20 7.49 -5.91
C ALA A 16 1.65 8.91 -6.26
N GLY A 17 1.83 9.76 -5.22
CA GLY A 17 2.23 11.15 -5.42
C GLY A 17 3.65 11.27 -5.99
N SER A 18 4.62 10.52 -5.47
CA SER A 18 5.99 10.55 -5.99
C SER A 18 6.11 9.98 -7.39
N THR A 19 5.27 9.00 -7.75
CA THR A 19 5.20 8.52 -9.14
C THR A 19 4.67 9.60 -10.08
N ALA A 20 3.57 10.26 -9.69
CA ALA A 20 3.02 11.36 -10.50
C ALA A 20 4.04 12.50 -10.62
N ALA A 21 4.68 12.88 -9.51
CA ALA A 21 5.72 13.91 -9.51
C ALA A 21 6.89 13.58 -10.44
N TYR A 22 7.40 12.34 -10.38
CA TYR A 22 8.48 11.87 -11.26
C TYR A 22 8.12 12.04 -12.73
N VAL A 23 6.93 11.58 -13.12
CA VAL A 23 6.49 11.59 -14.54
C VAL A 23 6.26 13.01 -15.03
N LEU A 24 5.59 13.86 -14.23
CA LEU A 24 5.29 15.24 -14.60
C LEU A 24 6.56 16.10 -14.67
N ALA A 25 7.42 16.03 -13.66
CA ALA A 25 8.68 16.79 -13.63
C ALA A 25 9.62 16.36 -14.78
N LYS A 26 9.70 15.04 -15.06
CA LYS A 26 10.47 14.52 -16.20
C LYS A 26 9.97 15.06 -17.56
N ALA A 27 8.68 15.39 -17.65
CA ALA A 27 8.10 16.03 -18.83
C ALA A 27 8.30 17.54 -18.84
N GLY A 28 8.91 18.14 -17.82
CA GLY A 28 9.27 19.55 -17.74
C GLY A 28 8.23 20.45 -17.09
N LEU A 29 7.22 19.88 -16.40
CA LEU A 29 6.22 20.64 -15.65
C LEU A 29 6.80 21.13 -14.31
N GLU A 30 6.33 22.28 -13.86
CA GLU A 30 6.59 22.81 -12.50
C GLU A 30 5.69 22.11 -11.48
N VAL A 31 6.27 21.17 -10.73
CA VAL A 31 5.54 20.29 -9.80
C VAL A 31 5.96 20.56 -8.37
N LEU A 32 4.98 20.79 -7.49
CA LEU A 32 5.16 20.91 -6.05
C LEU A 32 4.50 19.71 -5.34
N VAL A 33 5.22 19.02 -4.49
CA VAL A 33 4.72 17.95 -3.61
C VAL A 33 4.73 18.43 -2.16
N ILE A 34 3.57 18.39 -1.50
CA ILE A 34 3.44 18.71 -0.07
C ILE A 34 3.24 17.40 0.70
N GLU A 35 4.14 17.14 1.65
CA GLU A 35 4.09 15.96 2.53
C GLU A 35 3.96 16.41 4.00
N ARG A 36 2.96 15.87 4.71
CA ARG A 36 2.74 16.19 6.14
C ARG A 36 3.77 15.57 7.08
N GLY A 37 4.44 14.53 6.66
CA GLY A 37 5.52 13.89 7.42
C GLY A 37 6.83 14.64 7.25
N ASP A 38 7.74 14.51 8.22
CA ASP A 38 9.07 15.12 8.16
C ASP A 38 9.89 14.64 6.97
N THR A 39 9.57 13.48 6.44
CA THR A 39 10.13 12.91 5.20
C THR A 39 9.09 12.00 4.55
N CYS A 40 9.18 11.83 3.23
CA CYS A 40 8.35 10.87 2.50
C CYS A 40 8.49 9.46 3.10
N GLY A 41 7.36 8.77 3.30
CA GLY A 41 7.31 7.43 3.87
C GLY A 41 7.33 7.32 5.38
N CYS A 42 7.67 8.37 6.14
CA CYS A 42 7.76 8.29 7.61
C CYS A 42 6.42 8.06 8.31
N LYS A 43 5.31 8.38 7.68
CA LYS A 43 3.94 8.11 8.15
C LYS A 43 3.35 6.81 7.61
N ASN A 44 4.04 6.13 6.71
CA ASN A 44 3.57 4.89 6.10
C ASN A 44 3.98 3.68 6.95
N MET A 45 3.18 2.61 6.88
CA MET A 45 3.51 1.36 7.54
C MET A 45 4.77 0.76 6.90
N THR A 46 5.83 0.66 7.68
CA THR A 46 7.13 0.18 7.22
C THR A 46 7.11 -1.31 6.91
N GLY A 47 7.74 -1.70 5.80
CA GLY A 47 7.81 -3.10 5.34
C GLY A 47 6.53 -3.54 4.64
N GLY A 48 6.71 -4.08 3.48
CA GLY A 48 5.64 -4.59 2.65
C GLY A 48 6.21 -5.29 1.43
N ARG A 49 5.32 -5.77 0.56
CA ARG A 49 5.67 -6.39 -0.71
C ARG A 49 5.31 -5.45 -1.85
N LEU A 50 6.28 -5.02 -2.62
CA LEU A 50 6.11 -4.26 -3.85
C LEU A 50 6.14 -5.21 -5.05
N TYR A 51 5.07 -5.22 -5.85
CA TYR A 51 5.06 -5.82 -7.18
C TYR A 51 5.68 -4.82 -8.17
N GLY A 52 6.75 -5.24 -8.88
CA GLY A 52 7.60 -4.32 -9.63
C GLY A 52 7.00 -3.80 -10.93
N HIS A 53 6.05 -4.53 -11.53
CA HIS A 53 5.57 -4.33 -12.89
C HIS A 53 5.09 -2.90 -13.24
N SER A 54 4.50 -2.17 -12.28
CA SER A 54 4.07 -0.78 -12.52
C SER A 54 5.25 0.17 -12.49
N LEU A 55 6.17 -0.01 -11.53
CA LEU A 55 7.34 0.86 -11.42
C LEU A 55 8.36 0.62 -12.54
N GLU A 56 8.47 -0.61 -13.05
CA GLU A 56 9.31 -0.95 -14.21
C GLU A 56 8.93 -0.17 -15.48
N LYS A 57 7.68 0.31 -15.59
CA LYS A 57 7.23 1.14 -16.72
C LYS A 57 7.90 2.51 -16.75
N ILE A 58 8.20 3.07 -15.59
CA ILE A 58 8.73 4.44 -15.44
C ILE A 58 10.22 4.46 -15.10
N ILE A 59 10.69 3.49 -14.31
CA ILE A 59 12.11 3.29 -13.93
C ILE A 59 12.44 1.81 -14.14
N PRO A 60 12.80 1.38 -15.37
CA PRO A 60 12.96 -0.03 -15.71
C PRO A 60 14.03 -0.77 -14.89
N ASP A 61 15.06 -0.06 -14.43
CA ASP A 61 16.16 -0.60 -13.63
C ASP A 61 16.01 -0.35 -12.12
N PHE A 62 14.81 0.03 -11.66
CA PHE A 62 14.59 0.43 -10.26
C PHE A 62 15.11 -0.59 -9.25
N ALA A 63 14.95 -1.88 -9.53
CA ALA A 63 15.31 -2.93 -8.60
C ALA A 63 16.82 -3.01 -8.29
N SER A 64 17.67 -2.46 -9.18
CA SER A 64 19.11 -2.34 -8.97
C SER A 64 19.54 -1.04 -8.27
N ARG A 65 18.68 -0.02 -8.29
CA ARG A 65 18.95 1.33 -7.76
C ARG A 65 18.21 1.60 -6.44
N ALA A 66 16.99 1.11 -6.33
CA ALA A 66 16.14 1.30 -5.15
C ALA A 66 16.64 0.52 -3.93
N PRO A 67 16.36 0.99 -2.72
CA PRO A 67 16.65 0.27 -1.49
C PRO A 67 15.64 -0.87 -1.25
N VAL A 68 15.51 -1.77 -2.25
CA VAL A 68 14.76 -3.01 -2.09
C VAL A 68 15.48 -3.92 -1.10
N GLU A 69 14.73 -4.68 -0.34
CA GLU A 69 15.29 -5.56 0.68
C GLU A 69 15.62 -6.94 0.09
N ARG A 70 14.63 -7.74 -0.28
CA ARG A 70 14.80 -9.05 -0.91
C ARG A 70 13.83 -9.26 -2.06
N LYS A 71 14.24 -9.99 -3.07
CA LYS A 71 13.36 -10.45 -4.15
C LYS A 71 12.56 -11.66 -3.66
N ILE A 72 11.24 -11.59 -3.74
CA ILE A 72 10.38 -12.69 -3.28
C ILE A 72 10.39 -13.81 -4.31
N THR A 73 10.97 -14.95 -3.92
CA THR A 73 11.05 -16.17 -4.74
C THR A 73 10.31 -17.34 -4.10
N LYS A 74 9.84 -17.16 -2.86
CA LYS A 74 9.14 -18.17 -2.08
C LYS A 74 7.92 -17.56 -1.40
N GLU A 75 6.78 -18.23 -1.54
CA GLU A 75 5.53 -17.85 -0.89
C GLU A 75 5.03 -18.99 0.01
N ARG A 76 4.51 -18.63 1.19
CA ARG A 76 3.89 -19.56 2.12
C ARG A 76 2.54 -19.04 2.57
N ILE A 77 1.60 -19.94 2.75
CA ILE A 77 0.35 -19.69 3.46
C ILE A 77 0.21 -20.76 4.55
N SER A 78 -0.04 -20.31 5.78
CA SER A 78 -0.28 -21.18 6.92
C SER A 78 -1.69 -20.97 7.44
N PHE A 79 -2.37 -22.07 7.68
CA PHE A 79 -3.62 -22.09 8.44
C PHE A 79 -3.25 -22.44 9.88
N LEU A 80 -3.54 -21.52 10.81
CA LEU A 80 -3.11 -21.59 12.19
C LEU A 80 -4.29 -21.87 13.12
N SER A 81 -4.07 -22.76 14.09
CA SER A 81 -4.89 -22.89 15.28
C SER A 81 -4.00 -22.85 16.53
N SER A 82 -4.56 -22.67 17.70
CA SER A 82 -3.79 -22.66 18.97
C SER A 82 -2.95 -23.94 19.21
N ALA A 83 -3.33 -25.06 18.59
CA ALA A 83 -2.69 -26.36 18.78
C ALA A 83 -1.79 -26.79 17.63
N GLY A 84 -1.86 -26.13 16.46
CA GLY A 84 -1.11 -26.59 15.30
C GLY A 84 -1.21 -25.70 14.09
N ASN A 85 -0.63 -26.17 12.98
CA ASN A 85 -0.68 -25.48 11.71
C ASN A 85 -0.56 -26.44 10.53
N THR A 86 -1.10 -26.00 9.39
CA THR A 86 -0.77 -26.56 8.08
C THR A 86 -0.21 -25.45 7.20
N THR A 87 0.92 -25.72 6.56
CA THR A 87 1.59 -24.73 5.69
C THR A 87 1.71 -25.28 4.28
N VAL A 88 1.29 -24.47 3.31
CA VAL A 88 1.55 -24.70 1.88
C VAL A 88 2.65 -23.74 1.44
N GLU A 89 3.68 -24.29 0.79
CA GLU A 89 4.78 -23.50 0.22
C GLU A 89 4.74 -23.57 -1.30
N TYR A 90 4.90 -22.43 -1.95
CA TYR A 90 5.08 -22.30 -3.39
C TYR A 90 6.39 -21.60 -3.69
N GLY A 91 7.28 -22.27 -4.38
CA GLY A 91 8.52 -21.73 -4.91
C GLY A 91 8.58 -21.92 -6.41
N SER A 92 8.90 -20.87 -7.15
CA SER A 92 9.01 -20.93 -8.61
C SER A 92 9.93 -19.84 -9.13
N PRO A 93 10.81 -20.14 -10.12
CA PRO A 93 11.56 -19.11 -10.84
C PRO A 93 10.65 -18.04 -11.49
N ALA A 94 9.41 -18.40 -11.81
CA ALA A 94 8.43 -17.47 -12.38
C ALA A 94 8.09 -16.30 -11.44
N LEU A 95 8.21 -16.47 -10.11
CA LEU A 95 8.01 -15.37 -9.15
C LEU A 95 9.04 -14.26 -9.29
N GLY A 96 10.21 -14.58 -9.83
CA GLY A 96 11.30 -13.62 -10.04
C GLY A 96 11.46 -13.16 -11.49
N ALA A 97 10.58 -13.59 -12.40
CA ALA A 97 10.65 -13.22 -13.81
C ALA A 97 10.33 -11.72 -14.03
N PRO A 98 10.89 -11.08 -15.08
CA PRO A 98 10.49 -9.72 -15.46
C PRO A 98 8.96 -9.57 -15.57
N GLY A 99 8.43 -8.48 -15.05
CA GLY A 99 6.98 -8.23 -15.01
C GLY A 99 6.20 -9.01 -13.94
N ALA A 100 6.78 -10.04 -13.33
CA ALA A 100 6.20 -10.79 -12.21
C ALA A 100 6.96 -10.60 -10.89
N ALA A 101 8.16 -10.05 -10.96
CA ALA A 101 9.04 -9.88 -9.81
C ALA A 101 8.39 -8.99 -8.75
N SER A 102 8.57 -9.38 -7.50
CA SER A 102 8.18 -8.58 -6.35
C SER A 102 9.28 -8.58 -5.30
N TYR A 103 9.26 -7.55 -4.47
CA TYR A 103 10.33 -7.27 -3.53
C TYR A 103 9.77 -6.92 -2.17
N SER A 104 10.42 -7.35 -1.11
CA SER A 104 10.18 -6.76 0.20
C SER A 104 10.87 -5.39 0.25
N VAL A 105 10.19 -4.42 0.85
CA VAL A 105 10.66 -3.03 0.98
C VAL A 105 10.31 -2.48 2.35
N LEU A 106 11.14 -1.57 2.85
CA LEU A 106 10.86 -0.73 4.01
C LEU A 106 10.41 0.65 3.49
N ARG A 107 9.15 1.00 3.68
CA ARG A 107 8.51 2.19 3.11
C ARG A 107 9.24 3.49 3.46
N SER A 108 9.74 3.61 4.69
CA SER A 108 10.52 4.77 5.12
C SER A 108 11.82 5.00 4.33
N LYS A 109 12.38 3.93 3.73
CA LYS A 109 13.55 4.03 2.85
C LYS A 109 13.12 4.16 1.40
N PHE A 110 12.14 3.34 0.99
CA PHE A 110 11.73 3.22 -0.41
C PHE A 110 10.99 4.47 -0.90
N ASP A 111 10.06 5.01 -0.12
CA ASP A 111 9.32 6.21 -0.49
C ASP A 111 10.24 7.43 -0.59
N ARG A 112 11.23 7.53 0.32
CA ARG A 112 12.25 8.59 0.26
C ARG A 112 13.09 8.50 -1.01
N TRP A 113 13.48 7.28 -1.40
CA TRP A 113 14.22 7.06 -2.63
C TRP A 113 13.39 7.47 -3.86
N LEU A 114 12.12 7.09 -3.94
CA LEU A 114 11.26 7.46 -5.07
C LEU A 114 11.02 8.97 -5.13
N ALA A 115 10.89 9.64 -3.98
CA ALA A 115 10.83 11.09 -3.90
C ALA A 115 12.12 11.73 -4.43
N SER A 116 13.29 11.22 -4.03
CA SER A 116 14.59 11.69 -4.54
C SER A 116 14.73 11.51 -6.05
N GLU A 117 14.25 10.39 -6.61
CA GLU A 117 14.22 10.19 -8.06
C GLU A 117 13.34 11.24 -8.75
N ALA A 118 12.23 11.65 -8.13
CA ALA A 118 11.37 12.72 -8.67
C ALA A 118 12.02 14.11 -8.53
N GLU A 119 12.72 14.37 -7.43
CA GLU A 119 13.52 15.61 -7.25
C GLU A 119 14.63 15.73 -8.30
N GLU A 120 15.29 14.62 -8.64
CA GLU A 120 16.28 14.58 -9.73
C GLU A 120 15.68 14.92 -11.11
N GLN A 121 14.38 14.73 -11.29
CA GLN A 121 13.67 15.16 -12.50
C GLN A 121 13.19 16.61 -12.41
N GLY A 122 13.30 17.31 -11.26
CA GLY A 122 12.93 18.68 -11.08
C GLY A 122 11.68 18.92 -10.23
N ALA A 123 11.07 17.89 -9.65
CA ALA A 123 9.96 18.08 -8.71
C ALA A 123 10.46 18.74 -7.41
N MET A 124 9.66 19.66 -6.87
CA MET A 124 9.93 20.31 -5.58
C MET A 124 9.17 19.58 -4.47
N TYR A 125 9.84 19.29 -3.36
CA TYR A 125 9.21 18.67 -2.19
C TYR A 125 9.28 19.59 -0.98
N VAL A 126 8.14 19.76 -0.31
CA VAL A 126 8.03 20.43 0.99
C VAL A 126 7.44 19.43 1.98
N CYS A 127 8.27 19.00 2.93
CA CYS A 127 7.90 18.07 3.97
C CYS A 127 7.62 18.77 5.31
N GLY A 128 6.87 18.11 6.20
CA GLY A 128 6.50 18.65 7.52
C GLY A 128 5.32 19.61 7.48
N ILE A 129 4.61 19.71 6.35
CA ILE A 129 3.48 20.64 6.15
C ILE A 129 2.20 19.87 5.87
N LEU A 130 1.15 20.20 6.62
CA LEU A 130 -0.20 19.70 6.38
C LEU A 130 -0.95 20.63 5.42
N VAL A 131 -1.57 20.08 4.40
CA VAL A 131 -2.55 20.81 3.59
C VAL A 131 -3.89 20.79 4.33
N ASP A 132 -4.39 21.97 4.67
CA ASP A 132 -5.58 22.15 5.49
C ASP A 132 -6.85 22.21 4.64
N ASP A 133 -6.77 22.83 3.47
CA ASP A 133 -7.92 23.04 2.59
C ASP A 133 -7.50 23.20 1.11
N MET A 134 -8.52 23.35 0.25
CA MET A 134 -8.38 23.56 -1.17
C MET A 134 -8.81 24.98 -1.55
N ILE A 135 -8.11 25.62 -2.47
CA ILE A 135 -8.57 26.85 -3.10
C ILE A 135 -9.60 26.46 -4.16
N VAL A 136 -10.84 26.84 -3.96
CA VAL A 136 -11.94 26.54 -4.90
C VAL A 136 -12.52 27.85 -5.42
N ARG A 137 -12.54 28.05 -6.75
CA ARG A 137 -13.14 29.20 -7.42
C ARG A 137 -14.12 28.72 -8.48
N ASP A 138 -15.35 29.17 -8.41
CA ASP A 138 -16.44 28.78 -9.32
C ASP A 138 -16.62 27.26 -9.48
N GLY A 139 -16.38 26.52 -8.39
CA GLY A 139 -16.48 25.05 -8.35
C GLY A 139 -15.24 24.30 -8.84
N LYS A 140 -14.21 24.99 -9.34
CA LYS A 140 -12.94 24.42 -9.79
C LYS A 140 -11.89 24.54 -8.69
N VAL A 141 -11.16 23.46 -8.44
CA VAL A 141 -9.96 23.46 -7.60
C VAL A 141 -8.85 24.19 -8.36
N CYS A 142 -8.24 25.19 -7.71
CA CYS A 142 -7.21 26.04 -8.29
C CYS A 142 -5.92 26.06 -7.47
N GLY A 143 -5.83 25.26 -6.41
CA GLY A 143 -4.67 25.21 -5.52
C GLY A 143 -5.00 24.65 -4.15
N ILE A 144 -4.12 24.89 -3.20
CA ILE A 144 -4.18 24.39 -1.83
C ILE A 144 -3.97 25.53 -0.81
N VAL A 145 -4.43 25.28 0.41
CA VAL A 145 -4.16 26.11 1.59
C VAL A 145 -3.36 25.27 2.60
N ALA A 146 -2.23 25.78 3.06
CA ALA A 146 -1.38 25.16 4.06
C ALA A 146 -1.02 26.19 5.14
N GLY A 147 -1.69 26.14 6.29
CA GLY A 147 -1.61 27.17 7.32
C GLY A 147 -2.16 28.52 6.83
N GLU A 148 -1.30 29.53 6.77
CA GLU A 148 -1.66 30.88 6.27
C GLU A 148 -1.29 31.08 4.79
N GLU A 149 -0.65 30.09 4.14
CA GLU A 149 -0.17 30.21 2.78
C GLU A 149 -1.15 29.58 1.78
N GLU A 150 -1.39 30.30 0.69
CA GLU A 150 -2.15 29.86 -0.47
C GLU A 150 -1.19 29.62 -1.64
N MET A 151 -1.27 28.43 -2.25
CA MET A 151 -0.47 28.04 -3.42
C MET A 151 -1.39 27.64 -4.56
N GLU A 152 -1.25 28.30 -5.71
CA GLU A 152 -2.09 28.06 -6.88
C GLU A 152 -1.48 27.00 -7.82
N ALA A 153 -2.36 26.25 -8.49
CA ALA A 153 -1.98 25.30 -9.53
C ALA A 153 -3.04 25.17 -10.60
N ASP A 154 -2.64 24.68 -11.78
CA ASP A 154 -3.58 24.33 -12.83
C ASP A 154 -4.40 23.09 -12.46
N VAL A 155 -3.77 22.14 -11.76
CA VAL A 155 -4.39 20.91 -11.26
C VAL A 155 -3.80 20.49 -9.92
N VAL A 156 -4.62 19.88 -9.07
CA VAL A 156 -4.19 19.26 -7.81
C VAL A 156 -4.40 17.74 -7.86
N ILE A 157 -3.38 16.98 -7.46
CA ILE A 157 -3.46 15.51 -7.31
C ILE A 157 -3.51 15.19 -5.81
N LEU A 158 -4.63 14.63 -5.34
CA LEU A 158 -4.78 14.14 -3.99
C LEU A 158 -4.25 12.70 -3.88
N ALA A 159 -3.09 12.54 -3.27
CA ALA A 159 -2.43 11.27 -2.95
C ALA A 159 -2.19 11.14 -1.43
N ASP A 160 -3.09 11.69 -0.63
CA ASP A 160 -3.03 11.90 0.82
C ASP A 160 -3.45 10.66 1.64
N GLY A 161 -3.58 9.52 0.98
CA GLY A 161 -3.80 8.23 1.60
C GLY A 161 -5.27 7.94 1.95
N VAL A 162 -5.48 6.89 2.73
CA VAL A 162 -6.82 6.30 2.97
C VAL A 162 -7.82 7.29 3.55
N ASN A 163 -7.40 8.17 4.46
CA ASN A 163 -8.30 9.13 5.10
C ASN A 163 -8.83 10.17 4.10
N SER A 164 -7.93 10.71 3.27
CA SER A 164 -8.23 11.67 2.22
C SER A 164 -9.34 12.68 2.60
N LEU A 165 -9.12 13.42 3.68
CA LEU A 165 -10.11 14.38 4.21
C LEU A 165 -10.43 15.49 3.20
N LEU A 166 -9.46 15.86 2.37
CA LEU A 166 -9.64 16.85 1.33
C LEU A 166 -10.62 16.37 0.25
N SER A 167 -10.54 15.10 -0.14
CA SER A 167 -11.51 14.52 -1.09
C SER A 167 -12.92 14.44 -0.52
N GLN A 168 -13.05 14.24 0.80
CA GLN A 168 -14.35 14.27 1.48
C GLN A 168 -14.94 15.70 1.49
N LYS A 169 -14.11 16.71 1.80
CA LYS A 169 -14.52 18.13 1.73
C LYS A 169 -15.00 18.54 0.33
N LEU A 170 -14.37 18.01 -0.71
CA LEU A 170 -14.77 18.23 -2.11
C LEU A 170 -15.99 17.39 -2.56
N GLY A 171 -16.52 16.51 -1.71
CA GLY A 171 -17.63 15.62 -2.05
C GLY A 171 -17.27 14.54 -3.09
N LEU A 172 -15.99 14.28 -3.32
CA LEU A 172 -15.49 13.24 -4.23
C LEU A 172 -15.48 11.86 -3.55
N LYS A 173 -15.33 11.84 -2.22
CA LYS A 173 -15.33 10.63 -1.40
C LYS A 173 -16.31 10.81 -0.24
N LYS A 174 -16.96 9.73 0.17
CA LYS A 174 -17.77 9.71 1.40
C LYS A 174 -16.87 9.55 2.62
N GLU A 175 -17.41 9.87 3.79
CA GLU A 175 -16.78 9.51 5.05
C GLU A 175 -16.55 8.01 5.12
N LEU A 176 -15.41 7.61 5.70
CA LEU A 176 -15.04 6.20 5.82
C LEU A 176 -15.98 5.47 6.77
N ASP A 177 -16.64 4.43 6.27
CA ASP A 177 -17.35 3.48 7.14
C ASP A 177 -16.30 2.59 7.84
N PRO A 178 -16.33 2.44 9.16
CA PRO A 178 -15.45 1.51 9.89
C PRO A 178 -15.49 0.07 9.36
N MET A 179 -16.57 -0.35 8.72
CA MET A 179 -16.71 -1.66 8.07
C MET A 179 -15.99 -1.76 6.72
N GLU A 180 -15.62 -0.62 6.13
CA GLU A 180 -14.89 -0.54 4.86
C GLU A 180 -13.37 -0.32 5.06
N VAL A 181 -12.93 -0.30 6.31
CA VAL A 181 -11.55 0.01 6.69
C VAL A 181 -10.98 -1.10 7.58
N ALA A 182 -9.76 -1.48 7.31
CA ALA A 182 -8.96 -2.35 8.16
C ALA A 182 -7.83 -1.58 8.83
N VAL A 183 -7.34 -2.10 9.92
CA VAL A 183 -6.10 -1.66 10.55
C VAL A 183 -5.06 -2.75 10.45
N GLY A 184 -3.86 -2.37 10.02
CA GLY A 184 -2.67 -3.20 10.09
C GLY A 184 -1.74 -2.70 11.17
N ALA A 185 -1.24 -3.61 12.01
CA ALA A 185 -0.14 -3.35 12.93
C ALA A 185 1.03 -4.26 12.60
N LYS A 186 2.24 -3.73 12.67
CA LYS A 186 3.44 -4.43 12.24
C LYS A 186 4.65 -4.04 13.07
N GLU A 187 5.51 -5.02 13.27
CA GLU A 187 6.86 -4.82 13.78
C GLU A 187 7.91 -5.10 12.72
N VAL A 188 9.01 -4.34 12.75
CA VAL A 188 10.27 -4.71 12.11
C VAL A 188 11.18 -5.29 13.20
N ILE A 189 11.64 -6.51 12.97
CA ILE A 189 12.35 -7.32 13.94
C ILE A 189 13.74 -7.64 13.40
N THR A 190 14.81 -7.28 14.12
CA THR A 190 16.18 -7.61 13.71
C THR A 190 16.45 -9.09 13.94
N LEU A 191 17.01 -9.76 12.95
CA LEU A 191 17.37 -11.16 13.07
C LEU A 191 18.81 -11.45 12.59
N GLY A 192 19.28 -10.65 11.63
CA GLY A 192 20.53 -10.84 10.92
C GLY A 192 20.41 -11.73 9.68
N GLU A 193 21.18 -11.42 8.68
CA GLU A 193 21.07 -12.02 7.35
C GLU A 193 21.24 -13.53 7.35
N GLU A 194 22.23 -14.06 8.06
CA GLU A 194 22.53 -15.49 8.13
C GLU A 194 21.33 -16.27 8.70
N ARG A 195 20.78 -15.81 9.86
CA ARG A 195 19.60 -16.45 10.46
C ARG A 195 18.37 -16.39 9.58
N ILE A 196 18.20 -15.32 8.82
CA ILE A 196 17.10 -15.20 7.86
C ILE A 196 17.27 -16.27 6.77
N ARG A 197 18.45 -16.39 6.17
CA ARG A 197 18.69 -17.43 5.16
C ARG A 197 18.46 -18.82 5.71
N ASP A 198 19.01 -19.13 6.88
CA ASP A 198 18.90 -20.46 7.48
C ASP A 198 17.47 -20.82 7.87
N ARG A 199 16.76 -19.91 8.59
CA ARG A 199 15.42 -20.21 9.13
C ARG A 199 14.34 -20.22 8.07
N PHE A 200 14.52 -19.48 6.97
CA PHE A 200 13.55 -19.39 5.88
C PHE A 200 13.94 -20.25 4.66
N GLY A 201 15.12 -20.89 4.70
CA GLY A 201 15.63 -21.71 3.59
C GLY A 201 15.83 -20.89 2.32
N LEU A 202 16.55 -19.76 2.45
CA LEU A 202 16.77 -18.80 1.37
C LEU A 202 18.24 -18.81 0.90
N GLU A 203 18.46 -18.54 -0.36
CA GLU A 203 19.80 -18.39 -0.94
C GLU A 203 20.03 -16.94 -1.37
N GLY A 204 21.23 -16.43 -1.17
CA GLY A 204 21.65 -15.11 -1.61
C GLY A 204 20.66 -13.99 -1.18
N SER A 205 20.16 -13.26 -2.16
CA SER A 205 19.19 -12.17 -2.01
C SER A 205 17.72 -12.62 -2.13
N ASP A 206 17.45 -13.92 -2.20
CA ASP A 206 16.10 -14.47 -2.23
C ASP A 206 15.32 -14.10 -0.98
N GLY A 207 14.02 -13.94 -1.14
CA GLY A 207 13.10 -13.55 -0.09
C GLY A 207 11.87 -14.45 -0.01
N ALA A 208 11.28 -14.46 1.17
CA ALA A 208 10.03 -15.15 1.45
C ALA A 208 8.93 -14.18 1.86
N ALA A 209 7.73 -14.43 1.34
CA ALA A 209 6.49 -13.87 1.82
C ALA A 209 5.67 -14.97 2.46
N TRP A 210 5.22 -14.78 3.71
CA TRP A 210 4.47 -15.77 4.46
C TRP A 210 3.18 -15.14 5.00
N MET A 211 2.05 -15.74 4.67
CA MET A 211 0.72 -15.33 5.10
C MET A 211 0.18 -16.31 6.15
N PHE A 212 -0.57 -15.80 7.13
CA PHE A 212 -1.17 -16.57 8.21
C PHE A 212 -2.67 -16.31 8.28
N VAL A 213 -3.47 -17.37 8.31
CA VAL A 213 -4.94 -17.33 8.37
C VAL A 213 -5.41 -18.11 9.58
N GLY A 214 -6.48 -17.67 10.23
CA GLY A 214 -7.07 -18.32 11.39
C GLY A 214 -6.73 -17.60 12.70
N ASP A 215 -6.01 -18.25 13.59
CA ASP A 215 -5.71 -17.78 14.96
C ASP A 215 -5.11 -16.36 15.11
N PRO A 216 -4.31 -15.83 14.13
CA PRO A 216 -3.65 -14.51 14.31
C PRO A 216 -4.60 -13.34 14.60
N THR A 217 -5.85 -13.47 14.24
CA THR A 217 -6.87 -12.42 14.43
C THR A 217 -7.89 -12.74 15.51
N ALA A 218 -7.66 -13.80 16.29
CA ALA A 218 -8.53 -14.21 17.41
C ALA A 218 -10.02 -14.27 17.04
N GLY A 219 -10.33 -14.87 15.87
CA GLY A 219 -11.71 -15.02 15.35
C GLY A 219 -12.26 -13.84 14.55
N ASN A 220 -11.50 -12.76 14.36
CA ASN A 220 -11.89 -11.67 13.47
C ASN A 220 -11.46 -11.95 12.03
N ILE A 221 -12.15 -11.35 11.05
CA ILE A 221 -11.73 -11.41 9.65
C ILE A 221 -10.43 -10.64 9.48
N GLY A 222 -9.42 -11.31 8.94
CA GLY A 222 -8.10 -10.73 8.78
C GLY A 222 -7.03 -11.79 8.60
N GLY A 223 -5.82 -11.51 9.04
CA GLY A 223 -4.71 -12.46 9.02
C GLY A 223 -3.40 -11.84 9.39
N GLY A 224 -2.37 -12.67 9.44
CA GLY A 224 -1.00 -12.26 9.68
C GLY A 224 -0.16 -12.32 8.42
N PHE A 225 0.95 -11.60 8.43
CA PHE A 225 1.94 -11.63 7.36
C PHE A 225 3.36 -11.55 7.91
N LEU A 226 4.30 -12.12 7.17
CA LEU A 226 5.74 -12.01 7.42
C LEU A 226 6.47 -11.83 6.09
N TYR A 227 7.34 -10.84 6.02
CA TYR A 227 8.25 -10.64 4.89
C TYR A 227 9.69 -10.64 5.39
N THR A 228 10.57 -11.38 4.72
CA THR A 228 11.99 -11.34 5.00
C THR A 228 12.62 -10.11 4.33
N ASN A 229 13.39 -9.33 5.08
CA ASN A 229 14.21 -8.23 4.61
C ASN A 229 15.70 -8.67 4.61
N LYS A 230 16.65 -7.79 4.33
CA LYS A 230 18.08 -8.14 4.30
C LYS A 230 18.58 -8.73 5.63
N ASP A 231 18.34 -8.01 6.72
CA ASP A 231 18.79 -8.35 8.08
C ASP A 231 17.68 -8.30 9.13
N THR A 232 16.46 -7.94 8.70
CA THR A 232 15.26 -7.85 9.53
C THR A 232 14.13 -8.67 8.92
N ILE A 233 13.06 -8.85 9.65
CA ILE A 233 11.77 -9.32 9.15
C ILE A 233 10.69 -8.28 9.45
N SER A 234 9.70 -8.19 8.60
CA SER A 234 8.46 -7.45 8.83
C SER A 234 7.38 -8.44 9.19
N LEU A 235 6.85 -8.37 10.41
CA LEU A 235 5.80 -9.24 10.93
C LEU A 235 4.60 -8.40 11.37
N GLY A 236 3.39 -8.76 10.99
CA GLY A 236 2.22 -7.99 11.38
C GLY A 236 0.91 -8.73 11.24
N VAL A 237 -0.14 -8.06 11.71
CA VAL A 237 -1.52 -8.53 11.65
C VAL A 237 -2.39 -7.43 11.03
N VAL A 238 -3.37 -7.83 10.23
CA VAL A 238 -4.39 -6.95 9.66
C VAL A 238 -5.77 -7.49 10.04
N THR A 239 -6.67 -6.61 10.48
CA THR A 239 -8.07 -6.96 10.76
C THR A 239 -9.02 -5.81 10.47
N GLU A 240 -10.29 -6.11 10.23
CA GLU A 240 -11.35 -5.11 10.01
C GLU A 240 -11.60 -4.28 11.26
N ILE A 241 -11.64 -2.94 11.13
CA ILE A 241 -11.87 -2.03 12.27
C ILE A 241 -13.26 -2.18 12.87
N GLY A 242 -14.28 -2.30 12.05
CA GLY A 242 -15.67 -2.36 12.51
C GLY A 242 -15.96 -3.49 13.49
N LYS A 243 -15.06 -4.47 13.60
CA LYS A 243 -15.16 -5.63 14.52
C LYS A 243 -14.25 -5.53 15.73
N ILE A 244 -13.30 -4.59 15.77
CA ILE A 244 -12.37 -4.42 16.90
C ILE A 244 -13.11 -4.11 18.23
N PRO A 245 -14.18 -3.29 18.28
CA PRO A 245 -14.86 -3.01 19.54
C PRO A 245 -15.45 -4.25 20.23
N SER A 246 -15.69 -5.32 19.49
CA SER A 246 -16.11 -6.62 20.02
C SER A 246 -14.95 -7.59 20.22
N ALA A 247 -13.72 -7.20 19.83
CA ALA A 247 -12.55 -8.03 19.95
C ALA A 247 -12.04 -8.08 21.39
N GLN A 248 -11.56 -9.25 21.80
CA GLN A 248 -10.97 -9.47 23.14
C GLN A 248 -9.54 -8.89 23.23
N HIS A 249 -8.90 -8.58 22.09
CA HIS A 249 -7.51 -8.18 21.99
C HIS A 249 -7.33 -6.88 21.19
N SER A 250 -6.42 -6.05 21.67
CA SER A 250 -5.91 -4.90 20.93
C SER A 250 -5.00 -5.34 19.76
N MET A 251 -4.73 -4.42 18.81
CA MET A 251 -3.81 -4.71 17.70
C MET A 251 -2.39 -5.11 18.16
N VAL A 252 -1.91 -4.52 19.27
CA VAL A 252 -0.60 -4.87 19.84
C VAL A 252 -0.60 -6.31 20.34
N GLU A 253 -1.64 -6.68 21.10
CA GLU A 253 -1.79 -8.05 21.62
C GLU A 253 -1.95 -9.07 20.48
N LEU A 254 -2.62 -8.74 19.39
CA LEU A 254 -2.71 -9.65 18.23
C LEU A 254 -1.34 -9.89 17.59
N VAL A 255 -0.49 -8.86 17.48
CA VAL A 255 0.89 -9.02 16.99
C VAL A 255 1.71 -9.88 17.97
N ASP A 256 1.56 -9.69 19.28
CA ASP A 256 2.26 -10.49 20.29
C ASP A 256 1.78 -11.95 20.26
N LEU A 257 0.48 -12.21 20.14
CA LEU A 257 -0.06 -13.57 19.97
C LEU A 257 0.52 -14.26 18.73
N LEU A 258 0.63 -13.55 17.60
CA LEU A 258 1.27 -14.10 16.42
C LEU A 258 2.76 -14.40 16.65
N LYS A 259 3.49 -13.55 17.37
CA LYS A 259 4.91 -13.76 17.72
C LYS A 259 5.09 -14.99 18.61
N GLU A 260 4.16 -15.22 19.52
CA GLU A 260 4.18 -16.33 20.48
C GLU A 260 3.71 -17.65 19.85
N HIS A 261 3.04 -17.60 18.71
CA HIS A 261 2.53 -18.80 18.04
C HIS A 261 3.66 -19.78 17.68
N LEU A 262 3.41 -21.08 17.87
CA LEU A 262 4.40 -22.17 17.70
C LEU A 262 5.12 -22.17 16.34
N VAL A 263 4.52 -21.63 15.29
CA VAL A 263 5.13 -21.51 13.96
C VAL A 263 6.07 -20.32 13.86
N VAL A 264 5.75 -19.22 14.54
CA VAL A 264 6.48 -17.94 14.40
C VAL A 264 7.57 -17.81 15.45
N ALA A 265 7.31 -18.20 16.70
CA ALA A 265 8.25 -18.05 17.81
C ALA A 265 9.66 -18.61 17.51
N PRO A 266 9.82 -19.81 16.92
CA PRO A 266 11.15 -20.33 16.57
C PRO A 266 11.86 -19.51 15.51
N LEU A 267 11.10 -18.92 14.56
CA LEU A 267 11.66 -18.12 13.46
C LEU A 267 12.26 -16.80 13.96
N ILE A 268 11.68 -16.23 15.01
CA ILE A 268 12.10 -14.94 15.57
C ILE A 268 12.92 -15.06 16.85
N ALA A 269 13.21 -16.28 17.31
CA ALA A 269 13.97 -16.50 18.56
C ALA A 269 15.31 -15.76 18.56
N GLY A 270 15.60 -15.01 19.62
CA GLY A 270 16.81 -14.21 19.77
C GLY A 270 16.84 -12.90 18.95
N SER A 271 15.69 -12.45 18.50
CA SER A 271 15.50 -11.19 17.78
C SER A 271 15.17 -10.03 18.72
N LYS A 272 15.12 -8.80 18.16
CA LYS A 272 14.65 -7.60 18.85
C LYS A 272 13.77 -6.79 17.89
N THR A 273 12.64 -6.30 18.40
CA THR A 273 11.82 -5.31 17.71
C THR A 273 12.56 -3.98 17.64
N VAL A 274 12.66 -3.39 16.46
CA VAL A 274 13.31 -2.09 16.20
C VAL A 274 12.35 -1.03 15.74
N GLU A 275 11.17 -1.44 15.24
CA GLU A 275 10.13 -0.53 14.81
C GLU A 275 8.76 -1.17 15.03
N TYR A 276 7.81 -0.35 15.47
CA TYR A 276 6.38 -0.66 15.49
C TYR A 276 5.64 0.40 14.69
N SER A 277 4.72 -0.01 13.85
CA SER A 277 3.86 0.89 13.10
C SER A 277 2.46 0.31 12.93
N ALA A 278 1.47 1.20 12.89
CA ALA A 278 0.09 0.84 12.59
C ALA A 278 -0.49 1.84 11.58
N HIS A 279 -1.33 1.35 10.67
CA HIS A 279 -1.90 2.15 9.61
C HIS A 279 -3.29 1.66 9.23
N LEU A 280 -4.14 2.60 8.81
CA LEU A 280 -5.43 2.30 8.22
C LEU A 280 -5.26 1.87 6.77
N LEU A 281 -6.09 0.93 6.33
CA LEU A 281 -6.09 0.37 5.00
C LEU A 281 -7.52 0.32 4.47
N PRO A 282 -7.77 0.64 3.20
CA PRO A 282 -9.07 0.34 2.60
C PRO A 282 -9.31 -1.17 2.60
N CYS A 283 -10.53 -1.61 2.86
CA CYS A 283 -10.86 -3.04 2.76
C CYS A 283 -10.88 -3.56 1.32
N GLY A 284 -10.98 -2.70 0.33
CA GLY A 284 -10.85 -3.06 -1.09
C GLY A 284 -11.89 -4.07 -1.62
N GLN A 285 -12.89 -4.39 -0.81
CA GLN A 285 -13.93 -5.36 -1.16
C GLN A 285 -15.04 -4.67 -1.96
N GLY A 286 -14.88 -4.61 -3.30
CA GLY A 286 -15.96 -4.13 -4.15
C GLY A 286 -16.38 -2.68 -3.92
N ALA A 287 -15.53 -1.90 -3.25
CA ALA A 287 -15.76 -0.49 -3.09
C ALA A 287 -15.96 0.10 -4.48
N ILE A 288 -17.13 0.64 -4.73
CA ILE A 288 -17.35 1.51 -5.87
C ILE A 288 -16.25 2.55 -5.78
N LEU A 289 -15.35 2.53 -6.77
CA LEU A 289 -14.31 3.55 -6.87
C LEU A 289 -15.00 4.91 -6.69
N PRO A 290 -14.58 5.75 -5.76
CA PRO A 290 -15.13 7.07 -5.63
C PRO A 290 -14.97 7.78 -6.97
N ARG A 291 -15.60 8.92 -7.13
CA ARG A 291 -15.31 9.78 -8.28
C ARG A 291 -13.82 10.10 -8.25
N LEU A 292 -13.06 9.71 -9.30
CA LEU A 292 -11.60 9.82 -9.31
C LEU A 292 -11.11 11.22 -9.74
N CYS A 293 -12.02 12.06 -10.27
CA CYS A 293 -11.70 13.41 -10.69
C CYS A 293 -12.85 14.40 -10.43
N GLY A 294 -12.49 15.67 -10.35
CA GLY A 294 -13.36 16.84 -10.35
C GLY A 294 -12.75 17.94 -11.23
N ASP A 295 -13.35 19.12 -11.28
CA ASP A 295 -12.76 20.26 -11.97
C ASP A 295 -11.45 20.68 -11.25
N GLY A 296 -10.32 20.58 -11.95
CA GLY A 296 -8.98 20.88 -11.42
C GLY A 296 -8.41 19.89 -10.41
N VAL A 297 -8.98 18.70 -10.23
CA VAL A 297 -8.51 17.75 -9.21
C VAL A 297 -8.61 16.29 -9.62
N LEU A 298 -7.62 15.49 -9.22
CA LEU A 298 -7.54 14.03 -9.39
C LEU A 298 -7.24 13.34 -8.05
N LEU A 299 -7.69 12.08 -7.90
CA LEU A 299 -7.38 11.23 -6.75
C LEU A 299 -6.52 10.06 -7.17
N ALA A 300 -5.46 9.73 -6.39
CA ALA A 300 -4.56 8.62 -6.67
C ALA A 300 -4.26 7.76 -5.43
N GLY A 301 -3.92 6.50 -5.64
CA GLY A 301 -3.56 5.54 -4.59
C GLY A 301 -4.70 5.26 -3.62
N ASP A 302 -4.39 5.17 -2.33
CA ASP A 302 -5.37 4.86 -1.28
C ASP A 302 -6.44 5.95 -1.13
N ALA A 303 -6.14 7.21 -1.50
CA ALA A 303 -7.13 8.28 -1.57
C ALA A 303 -8.25 7.96 -2.55
N ALA A 304 -7.92 7.29 -3.65
CA ALA A 304 -8.85 6.77 -4.65
C ALA A 304 -9.44 5.39 -4.27
N GLY A 305 -9.14 4.85 -3.08
CA GLY A 305 -9.60 3.53 -2.64
C GLY A 305 -8.92 2.35 -3.36
N LEU A 306 -7.78 2.58 -4.01
CA LEU A 306 -7.08 1.58 -4.81
C LEU A 306 -6.19 0.69 -3.94
N ALA A 307 -6.82 -0.26 -3.26
CA ALA A 307 -6.13 -1.28 -2.47
C ALA A 307 -6.87 -2.62 -2.53
N ILE A 308 -6.12 -3.69 -2.40
CA ILE A 308 -6.62 -5.06 -2.25
C ILE A 308 -6.26 -5.52 -0.85
N ASN A 309 -7.27 -5.87 -0.07
CA ASN A 309 -7.10 -6.37 1.28
C ASN A 309 -7.92 -7.65 1.47
N LEU A 310 -7.23 -8.77 1.62
CA LEU A 310 -7.81 -10.09 1.92
C LEU A 310 -7.62 -10.46 3.40
N GLY A 311 -7.18 -9.51 4.23
CA GLY A 311 -6.78 -9.72 5.60
C GLY A 311 -5.34 -10.25 5.71
N TYR A 312 -5.06 -11.40 5.15
CA TYR A 312 -3.72 -12.02 5.13
C TYR A 312 -2.84 -11.55 3.95
N VAL A 313 -3.40 -10.93 2.94
CA VAL A 313 -2.70 -10.28 1.82
C VAL A 313 -3.18 -8.86 1.69
N VAL A 314 -2.26 -7.92 1.78
CA VAL A 314 -2.50 -6.50 1.50
C VAL A 314 -1.63 -6.11 0.31
N ARG A 315 -2.26 -5.60 -0.73
CA ARG A 315 -1.61 -5.12 -1.95
C ARG A 315 -2.18 -3.75 -2.31
N GLY A 316 -1.34 -2.77 -2.42
CA GLY A 316 -1.73 -1.39 -2.74
C GLY A 316 -0.59 -0.60 -3.37
N MET A 317 0.67 -1.01 -3.15
CA MET A 317 1.83 -0.23 -3.59
C MET A 317 1.93 -0.13 -5.11
N ASP A 318 1.74 -1.22 -5.83
CA ASP A 318 1.74 -1.23 -7.30
C ASP A 318 0.49 -0.56 -7.90
N LEU A 319 -0.66 -0.66 -7.20
CA LEU A 319 -1.87 0.09 -7.58
C LEU A 319 -1.65 1.59 -7.41
N ALA A 320 -0.98 2.00 -6.33
CA ALA A 320 -0.63 3.39 -6.08
C ALA A 320 0.32 3.93 -7.16
N VAL A 321 1.37 3.18 -7.51
CA VAL A 321 2.29 3.54 -8.60
C VAL A 321 1.54 3.65 -9.93
N GLU A 322 0.74 2.65 -10.29
CA GLU A 322 -0.02 2.67 -11.54
C GLU A 322 -0.97 3.87 -11.60
N SER A 323 -1.72 4.13 -10.53
CA SER A 323 -2.64 5.26 -10.50
C SER A 323 -1.92 6.61 -10.59
N GLY A 324 -0.75 6.75 -9.94
CA GLY A 324 0.09 7.94 -10.05
C GLY A 324 0.59 8.16 -11.49
N LEU A 325 1.01 7.09 -12.17
CA LEU A 325 1.39 7.14 -13.59
C LEU A 325 0.22 7.60 -14.46
N LEU A 326 -0.95 6.98 -14.32
CA LEU A 326 -2.13 7.31 -15.13
C LEU A 326 -2.66 8.72 -14.84
N CYS A 327 -2.59 9.20 -13.58
CA CYS A 327 -2.83 10.60 -13.24
C CYS A 327 -1.91 11.52 -14.03
N ALA A 328 -0.60 11.27 -13.97
CA ALA A 328 0.38 12.10 -14.65
C ALA A 328 0.18 12.12 -16.17
N GLU A 329 -0.04 10.97 -16.80
CA GLU A 329 -0.32 10.90 -18.23
C GLU A 329 -1.58 11.68 -18.63
N THR A 330 -2.59 11.72 -17.75
CA THR A 330 -3.81 12.51 -17.96
C THR A 330 -3.51 14.00 -17.83
N VAL A 331 -2.77 14.40 -16.81
CA VAL A 331 -2.37 15.81 -16.60
C VAL A 331 -1.56 16.33 -17.79
N LEU A 332 -0.62 15.53 -18.31
CA LEU A 332 0.16 15.91 -19.50
C LEU A 332 -0.72 16.20 -20.73
N LYS A 333 -1.71 15.35 -20.98
CA LYS A 333 -2.66 15.57 -22.08
C LYS A 333 -3.52 16.83 -21.88
N CYS A 334 -3.97 17.07 -20.64
CA CYS A 334 -4.74 18.25 -20.29
C CYS A 334 -3.90 19.52 -20.38
N HIS A 335 -2.63 19.44 -20.01
CA HIS A 335 -1.68 20.55 -20.10
C HIS A 335 -1.47 21.02 -21.56
N GLU A 336 -1.39 20.09 -22.52
CA GLU A 336 -1.28 20.42 -23.96
C GLU A 336 -2.45 21.29 -24.47
N THR A 337 -3.63 21.11 -23.88
CA THR A 337 -4.86 21.83 -24.30
C THR A 337 -5.20 23.01 -23.36
N GLY A 338 -4.59 23.06 -22.17
CA GLY A 338 -4.95 24.01 -21.11
C GLY A 338 -6.30 23.73 -20.46
N ASP A 339 -6.92 22.57 -20.73
CA ASP A 339 -8.24 22.20 -20.20
C ASP A 339 -8.11 21.18 -19.05
N PHE A 340 -8.35 21.64 -17.83
CA PHE A 340 -8.41 20.83 -16.63
C PHE A 340 -9.84 20.73 -16.06
N SER A 341 -10.84 20.85 -16.93
CA SER A 341 -12.22 20.57 -16.55
C SER A 341 -12.41 19.09 -16.16
N ARG A 342 -13.46 18.81 -15.39
CA ARG A 342 -13.82 17.42 -15.04
C ARG A 342 -13.96 16.54 -16.27
N ASP A 343 -14.51 17.07 -17.37
CA ASP A 343 -14.71 16.30 -18.60
C ASP A 343 -13.36 15.90 -19.21
N ALA A 344 -12.38 16.79 -19.28
CA ALA A 344 -11.03 16.48 -19.76
C ALA A 344 -10.31 15.50 -18.83
N LEU A 345 -10.37 15.74 -17.50
CA LEU A 345 -9.75 14.89 -16.48
C LEU A 345 -10.42 13.52 -16.35
N SER A 346 -11.67 13.31 -16.82
CA SER A 346 -12.37 12.02 -16.78
C SER A 346 -11.70 10.93 -17.64
N SER A 347 -10.79 11.32 -18.54
CA SER A 347 -9.93 10.37 -19.27
C SER A 347 -9.07 9.52 -18.33
N TYR A 348 -8.76 10.01 -17.13
CA TYR A 348 -8.11 9.25 -16.06
C TYR A 348 -8.99 8.08 -15.58
N GLU A 349 -10.29 8.31 -15.36
CA GLU A 349 -11.22 7.25 -14.96
C GLU A 349 -11.27 6.14 -16.02
N THR A 350 -11.25 6.53 -17.30
CA THR A 350 -11.16 5.59 -18.42
C THR A 350 -9.82 4.84 -18.43
N ALA A 351 -8.72 5.51 -18.15
CA ALA A 351 -7.39 4.88 -18.07
C ALA A 351 -7.32 3.86 -16.93
N ILE A 352 -7.85 4.18 -15.75
CA ILE A 352 -7.97 3.24 -14.63
C ILE A 352 -8.80 2.02 -15.02
N GLN A 353 -9.97 2.20 -15.66
CA GLN A 353 -10.83 1.10 -16.09
C GLN A 353 -10.16 0.16 -17.09
N ASN A 354 -9.28 0.67 -17.94
CA ASN A 354 -8.53 -0.10 -18.93
C ASN A 354 -7.23 -0.71 -18.40
N SER A 355 -6.83 -0.37 -17.15
CA SER A 355 -5.64 -0.91 -16.50
C SER A 355 -5.89 -2.31 -15.90
N PHE A 356 -4.86 -2.89 -15.29
CA PHE A 356 -5.01 -4.15 -14.55
C PHE A 356 -5.79 -3.98 -13.24
N ILE A 357 -5.93 -2.76 -12.71
CA ILE A 357 -6.45 -2.47 -11.37
C ILE A 357 -7.87 -3.04 -11.15
N PRO A 358 -8.89 -2.71 -11.97
CA PRO A 358 -10.25 -3.22 -11.73
C PRO A 358 -10.33 -4.74 -11.80
N ARG A 359 -9.66 -5.35 -12.77
CA ARG A 359 -9.62 -6.81 -12.93
C ARG A 359 -9.03 -7.50 -11.69
N ASP A 360 -7.92 -6.97 -11.17
CA ASP A 360 -7.26 -7.56 -10.01
C ASP A 360 -8.07 -7.30 -8.73
N MET A 361 -8.69 -6.14 -8.58
CA MET A 361 -9.60 -5.85 -7.46
C MET A 361 -10.83 -6.74 -7.47
N GLU A 362 -11.48 -6.94 -8.61
CA GLU A 362 -12.65 -7.83 -8.76
C GLU A 362 -12.28 -9.29 -8.46
N ARG A 363 -11.18 -9.76 -9.03
CA ARG A 363 -10.68 -11.12 -8.79
C ARG A 363 -10.42 -11.37 -7.31
N CYS A 364 -9.75 -10.43 -6.65
CA CYS A 364 -9.45 -10.55 -5.22
C CYS A 364 -10.71 -10.40 -4.36
N GLY A 365 -11.66 -9.54 -4.72
CA GLY A 365 -12.94 -9.41 -4.04
C GLY A 365 -13.73 -10.73 -4.01
N SER A 366 -13.70 -11.49 -5.11
CA SER A 366 -14.33 -12.81 -5.17
C SER A 366 -13.67 -13.83 -4.22
N TYR A 367 -12.35 -13.79 -4.07
CA TYR A 367 -11.63 -14.64 -3.10
C TYR A 367 -11.89 -14.22 -1.66
N ALA A 368 -11.96 -12.91 -1.38
CA ALA A 368 -12.31 -12.39 -0.05
C ALA A 368 -13.67 -12.91 0.43
N ALA A 369 -14.66 -12.94 -0.45
CA ALA A 369 -15.97 -13.48 -0.13
C ALA A 369 -15.94 -14.98 0.22
N GLN A 370 -15.07 -15.77 -0.43
CA GLN A 370 -14.90 -17.19 -0.15
C GLN A 370 -14.10 -17.44 1.13
N LEU A 371 -13.07 -16.64 1.39
CA LEU A 371 -12.22 -16.75 2.58
C LEU A 371 -12.83 -16.07 3.81
N GLY A 372 -13.78 -15.17 3.63
CA GLY A 372 -14.63 -14.63 4.70
C GLY A 372 -15.58 -15.66 5.31
N ASN A 373 -15.46 -16.94 4.91
CA ASN A 373 -16.15 -18.05 5.58
C ASN A 373 -15.68 -18.10 7.04
N LYS A 374 -16.62 -17.76 7.93
CA LYS A 374 -16.41 -17.64 9.37
C LYS A 374 -15.77 -18.89 9.98
N ALA A 375 -16.00 -20.07 9.38
CA ALA A 375 -15.40 -21.33 9.81
C ALA A 375 -13.86 -21.35 9.82
N LEU A 376 -13.19 -20.55 8.97
CA LEU A 376 -11.74 -20.43 8.96
C LEU A 376 -11.19 -19.66 10.18
N TYR A 377 -12.02 -18.86 10.83
CA TYR A 377 -11.65 -18.01 11.96
C TYR A 377 -12.27 -18.48 13.28
N ASP A 378 -13.49 -19.09 13.23
CA ASP A 378 -14.17 -19.59 14.42
C ASP A 378 -13.61 -20.95 14.88
N ASP A 379 -13.15 -21.78 13.96
CA ASP A 379 -12.59 -23.09 14.26
C ASP A 379 -11.54 -23.51 13.22
N PRO A 380 -10.37 -22.85 13.18
CA PRO A 380 -9.31 -23.18 12.24
C PRO A 380 -8.78 -24.61 12.42
N ALA A 381 -8.96 -25.20 13.60
CA ALA A 381 -8.58 -26.59 13.87
C ALA A 381 -9.28 -27.59 12.95
N LYS A 382 -10.57 -27.39 12.63
CA LYS A 382 -11.29 -28.29 11.71
C LYS A 382 -10.69 -28.35 10.32
N LEU A 383 -10.23 -27.23 9.79
CA LEU A 383 -9.55 -27.21 8.48
C LEU A 383 -8.22 -27.96 8.57
N ILE A 384 -7.47 -27.73 9.66
CA ILE A 384 -6.20 -28.40 9.90
C ILE A 384 -6.41 -29.91 10.04
N ASP A 385 -7.44 -30.34 10.76
CA ASP A 385 -7.79 -31.75 10.93
C ASP A 385 -8.11 -32.44 9.59
N VAL A 386 -8.88 -31.77 8.72
CA VAL A 386 -9.19 -32.30 7.37
C VAL A 386 -7.91 -32.42 6.54
N LEU A 387 -7.05 -31.38 6.52
CA LEU A 387 -5.79 -31.40 5.78
C LEU A 387 -4.83 -32.46 6.36
N THR A 388 -4.78 -32.59 7.69
CA THR A 388 -3.94 -33.60 8.38
C THR A 388 -4.42 -35.02 8.10
N ALA A 389 -5.73 -35.28 8.12
CA ALA A 389 -6.29 -36.56 7.77
C ALA A 389 -5.94 -37.00 6.34
N VAL A 390 -5.96 -36.05 5.39
CA VAL A 390 -5.53 -36.33 4.00
C VAL A 390 -4.03 -36.67 3.91
N MET A 391 -3.20 -36.07 4.78
CA MET A 391 -1.74 -36.29 4.77
C MET A 391 -1.30 -37.52 5.54
N GLN A 392 -2.10 -37.99 6.49
CA GLN A 392 -1.79 -39.17 7.30
C GLN A 392 -2.35 -40.47 6.72
N GLY A 393 -3.15 -40.41 5.65
CA GLY A 393 -3.74 -41.60 4.98
C GLY A 393 -4.92 -42.13 5.74
#